data_e662aefa1353a8ecc82f99c29bde5b9b
#
_entry.id   e662aefa1353a8ecc82f99c29bde5b9b
#
_cell.length_a   1.000
_cell.length_b   1.000
_cell.length_c   1.000
_cell.angle_alpha   90.00
_cell.angle_beta   90.00
_cell.angle_gamma   90.00
#
_symmetry.space_group_name_H-M   'P 1'
#
loop_
_entity.id
_entity.type
_entity.pdbx_description
1 polymer ?
#
loop_
_entity_poly.entity_id
_entity_poly.type
_entity_poly.pdbx_seq_one_letter_code
_entity_poly.pdbx_strand_id
1 'polypeptide(L)'
;MLEVKGLTGGYGNKAVLDSVSFDVHKGELFGILGPNGSGKTTLLSMLSGVLDYKVGSIRIRGRDLKEYSAKQLAQVIAVLPQHSSLAFSYTVKETVSLGRYAHQTGWFHSWTSEDEVIVQRVMKQTGVADFQDLHFERLSGGERQRVLLAQALAQEPEILFLDEPTNHLDLSYQKELLDLMRKMAKELELTVISIFHDLNLAGLYCDRLMLLEKGQIQVINVPNEVLQQERIQEVYRTTIEKHPHPALPKPQMFIVPEKHVCDFAPLEIDETYLTVGNEIIQLNSPIPLRTMSSGVTGSGTGWHQHFVNRHVHRDYNYEDHFAEMSDFLKTHGFEPQETVGMMTAVFLDTVAFKFLRDDDFSVFIIVTAGVGNAIDASLADQHSWISTPGTINTWIFVNGHLAEEAFIHSIVTATEAKVKALHDLRVLDKVTNTVATGTSTDSILIAATQRGKALQYAGTITPLGKLISRGVYDCTVEAIKKNRKRIEEL
;
A
#
# COMPACT_ATOMS: atom_id res chain seq x y z
N MET A 1 -30.21 10.21 -1.85
CA MET A 1 -30.81 9.36 -0.80
C MET A 1 -30.97 10.15 0.50
N LEU A 2 -29.91 10.71 1.04
CA LEU A 2 -29.87 11.58 2.22
C LEU A 2 -29.39 12.97 1.79
N GLU A 3 -30.07 14.04 2.26
CA GLU A 3 -29.67 15.43 2.05
C GLU A 3 -29.65 16.17 3.38
N VAL A 4 -28.56 16.88 3.66
CA VAL A 4 -28.35 17.65 4.89
C VAL A 4 -28.01 19.08 4.52
N LYS A 5 -28.75 20.07 5.09
CA LYS A 5 -28.55 21.49 4.81
C LYS A 5 -28.42 22.30 6.09
N GLY A 6 -27.31 23.01 6.25
CA GLY A 6 -27.04 23.96 7.33
C GLY A 6 -27.21 23.38 8.73
N LEU A 7 -26.86 22.09 8.92
CA LEU A 7 -27.09 21.38 10.16
C LEU A 7 -26.19 21.93 11.28
N THR A 8 -26.85 22.46 12.33
CA THR A 8 -26.15 22.96 13.52
C THR A 8 -26.79 22.36 14.77
N GLY A 9 -25.99 21.79 15.64
CA GLY A 9 -26.48 21.14 16.87
C GLY A 9 -25.41 20.55 17.73
N GLY A 10 -25.78 19.92 18.83
CA GLY A 10 -24.91 19.32 19.84
C GLY A 10 -25.67 19.00 21.11
N TYR A 11 -24.93 18.82 22.21
CA TYR A 11 -25.51 18.45 23.50
C TYR A 11 -25.79 19.70 24.36
N GLY A 12 -27.01 19.82 24.84
CA GLY A 12 -27.46 20.98 25.65
C GLY A 12 -27.27 22.29 24.89
N ASN A 13 -26.57 23.25 25.48
CA ASN A 13 -26.34 24.56 24.86
C ASN A 13 -25.06 24.59 23.98
N LYS A 14 -24.21 23.58 24.00
CA LYS A 14 -22.97 23.55 23.23
C LYS A 14 -23.23 22.99 21.84
N ALA A 15 -23.00 23.82 20.82
CA ALA A 15 -22.96 23.36 19.43
C ALA A 15 -21.67 22.56 19.23
N VAL A 16 -21.81 21.36 18.66
CA VAL A 16 -20.70 20.46 18.26
C VAL A 16 -20.53 20.50 16.75
N LEU A 17 -21.64 20.64 16.02
CA LEU A 17 -21.68 20.82 14.57
C LEU A 17 -22.13 22.23 14.24
N ASP A 18 -21.52 22.82 13.21
CA ASP A 18 -21.78 24.18 12.77
C ASP A 18 -21.98 24.23 11.26
N SER A 19 -23.23 24.48 10.84
CA SER A 19 -23.64 24.70 9.44
C SER A 19 -23.20 23.60 8.46
N VAL A 20 -23.30 22.34 8.86
CA VAL A 20 -22.89 21.18 8.05
C VAL A 20 -23.89 20.94 6.92
N SER A 21 -23.42 20.86 5.68
CA SER A 21 -24.24 20.59 4.49
C SER A 21 -23.59 19.56 3.58
N PHE A 22 -24.32 18.50 3.21
CA PHE A 22 -23.86 17.45 2.29
C PHE A 22 -25.02 16.58 1.81
N ASP A 23 -24.71 15.73 0.83
CA ASP A 23 -25.62 14.71 0.31
C ASP A 23 -24.95 13.34 0.28
N VAL A 24 -25.77 12.28 0.34
CA VAL A 24 -25.32 10.89 0.12
C VAL A 24 -26.24 10.22 -0.89
N HIS A 25 -25.65 9.56 -1.87
CA HIS A 25 -26.37 8.89 -2.95
C HIS A 25 -26.90 7.52 -2.53
N LYS A 26 -27.88 7.00 -3.24
CA LYS A 26 -28.40 5.64 -3.03
C LYS A 26 -27.35 4.62 -3.43
N GLY A 27 -27.16 3.58 -2.61
CA GLY A 27 -26.18 2.53 -2.88
C GLY A 27 -24.71 2.97 -2.71
N GLU A 28 -24.47 4.13 -2.08
CA GLU A 28 -23.15 4.65 -1.80
C GLU A 28 -22.62 4.12 -0.46
N LEU A 29 -21.33 3.75 -0.43
CA LEU A 29 -20.59 3.57 0.81
C LEU A 29 -19.84 4.86 1.11
N PHE A 30 -20.39 5.65 2.03
CA PHE A 30 -19.91 6.98 2.40
C PHE A 30 -19.17 6.94 3.73
N GLY A 31 -17.90 7.36 3.75
CA GLY A 31 -17.06 7.37 4.93
C GLY A 31 -16.93 8.74 5.58
N ILE A 32 -16.99 8.77 6.90
CA ILE A 32 -16.77 9.98 7.71
C ILE A 32 -15.46 9.82 8.47
N LEU A 33 -14.51 10.72 8.20
CA LEU A 33 -13.19 10.81 8.81
C LEU A 33 -13.06 12.06 9.68
N GLY A 34 -12.12 12.07 10.59
CA GLY A 34 -11.74 13.22 11.41
C GLY A 34 -11.17 12.81 12.76
N PRO A 35 -10.43 13.69 13.44
CA PRO A 35 -9.86 13.42 14.76
C PRO A 35 -10.93 13.20 15.82
N ASN A 36 -10.53 12.69 16.97
CA ASN A 36 -11.43 12.55 18.13
C ASN A 36 -11.97 13.91 18.54
N GLY A 37 -13.29 13.96 18.84
CA GLY A 37 -13.96 15.20 19.19
C GLY A 37 -14.33 16.09 18.00
N SER A 38 -14.16 15.68 16.74
CA SER A 38 -14.56 16.46 15.56
C SER A 38 -16.08 16.53 15.34
N GLY A 39 -16.87 15.67 16.02
CA GLY A 39 -18.33 15.68 15.93
C GLY A 39 -18.94 14.52 15.12
N LYS A 40 -18.15 13.50 14.71
CA LYS A 40 -18.61 12.37 13.87
C LYS A 40 -19.80 11.62 14.47
N THR A 41 -19.68 11.13 15.70
CA THR A 41 -20.77 10.41 16.40
C THR A 41 -21.97 11.31 16.66
N THR A 42 -21.74 12.61 16.93
CA THR A 42 -22.83 13.60 17.07
C THR A 42 -23.57 13.77 15.75
N LEU A 43 -22.86 13.85 14.63
CA LEU A 43 -23.47 13.91 13.29
C LEU A 43 -24.31 12.65 13.04
N LEU A 44 -23.74 11.48 13.26
CA LEU A 44 -24.45 10.21 13.05
C LEU A 44 -25.68 10.09 13.94
N SER A 45 -25.61 10.54 15.20
CA SER A 45 -26.77 10.56 16.13
C SER A 45 -27.88 11.50 15.67
N MET A 46 -27.55 12.65 15.05
CA MET A 46 -28.54 13.54 14.46
C MET A 46 -29.16 12.98 13.19
N LEU A 47 -28.34 12.36 12.32
CA LEU A 47 -28.81 11.73 11.09
C LEU A 47 -29.76 10.55 11.34
N SER A 48 -29.53 9.82 12.43
CA SER A 48 -30.37 8.69 12.85
C SER A 48 -31.60 9.10 13.64
N GLY A 49 -31.80 10.41 13.93
CA GLY A 49 -32.91 10.90 14.72
C GLY A 49 -32.85 10.62 16.23
N VAL A 50 -31.68 10.17 16.72
CA VAL A 50 -31.43 9.91 18.16
C VAL A 50 -31.18 11.23 18.91
N LEU A 51 -30.53 12.19 18.24
CA LEU A 51 -30.21 13.50 18.78
C LEU A 51 -30.88 14.60 17.95
N ASP A 52 -31.61 15.51 18.63
CA ASP A 52 -32.21 16.64 18.00
C ASP A 52 -31.16 17.69 17.54
N TYR A 53 -31.50 18.38 16.44
CA TYR A 53 -30.66 19.48 15.92
C TYR A 53 -31.41 20.82 16.07
N LYS A 54 -30.62 21.91 16.23
CA LYS A 54 -31.17 23.26 16.50
C LYS A 54 -31.56 24.00 15.23
N VAL A 55 -30.70 23.91 14.19
CA VAL A 55 -30.85 24.62 12.92
C VAL A 55 -30.55 23.66 11.77
N GLY A 56 -31.10 23.93 10.61
CA GLY A 56 -30.93 23.15 9.40
C GLY A 56 -32.05 22.17 9.11
N SER A 57 -31.82 21.29 8.15
CA SER A 57 -32.77 20.23 7.77
C SER A 57 -32.01 18.94 7.38
N ILE A 58 -32.64 17.82 7.67
CA ILE A 58 -32.20 16.48 7.24
C ILE A 58 -33.36 15.88 6.46
N ARG A 59 -33.13 15.48 5.21
CA ARG A 59 -34.12 14.86 4.37
C ARG A 59 -33.69 13.49 3.91
N ILE A 60 -34.61 12.53 4.02
CA ILE A 60 -34.42 11.17 3.53
C ILE A 60 -35.44 10.95 2.41
N ARG A 61 -34.98 10.65 1.19
CA ARG A 61 -35.86 10.49 0.02
C ARG A 61 -36.75 11.71 -0.24
N GLY A 62 -36.18 12.90 0.05
CA GLY A 62 -36.90 14.19 -0.11
C GLY A 62 -37.85 14.56 1.02
N ARG A 63 -38.17 13.65 1.95
CA ARG A 63 -39.06 13.89 3.11
C ARG A 63 -38.22 14.31 4.32
N ASP A 64 -38.69 15.31 5.08
CA ASP A 64 -37.96 15.78 6.29
C ASP A 64 -37.92 14.68 7.37
N LEU A 65 -36.79 14.55 8.06
CA LEU A 65 -36.58 13.58 9.12
C LEU A 65 -37.63 13.69 10.24
N LYS A 66 -38.03 14.92 10.58
CA LYS A 66 -39.03 15.22 11.64
C LYS A 66 -40.44 14.77 11.29
N GLU A 67 -40.74 14.50 10.03
CA GLU A 67 -42.04 14.00 9.59
C GLU A 67 -42.20 12.48 9.73
N TYR A 68 -41.10 11.77 10.01
CA TYR A 68 -41.14 10.32 10.23
C TYR A 68 -41.51 10.02 11.68
N SER A 69 -42.47 9.10 11.89
CA SER A 69 -42.62 8.48 13.20
C SER A 69 -41.41 7.59 13.52
N ALA A 70 -41.13 7.34 14.79
CA ALA A 70 -40.03 6.45 15.20
C ALA A 70 -40.09 5.09 14.49
N LYS A 71 -41.28 4.52 14.32
CA LYS A 71 -41.51 3.26 13.61
C LYS A 71 -41.21 3.36 12.11
N GLN A 72 -41.67 4.44 11.45
CA GLN A 72 -41.37 4.66 10.04
C GLN A 72 -39.86 4.88 9.81
N LEU A 73 -39.20 5.58 10.72
CA LEU A 73 -37.78 5.84 10.63
C LEU A 73 -37.01 4.52 10.80
N ALA A 74 -37.40 3.67 11.76
CA ALA A 74 -36.83 2.37 11.98
C ALA A 74 -37.02 1.37 10.80
N GLN A 75 -37.95 1.61 9.87
CA GLN A 75 -38.10 0.84 8.63
C GLN A 75 -37.14 1.31 7.51
N VAL A 76 -36.58 2.51 7.64
CA VAL A 76 -35.71 3.11 6.63
C VAL A 76 -34.25 3.13 7.06
N ILE A 77 -34.01 3.34 8.35
CA ILE A 77 -32.67 3.47 8.93
C ILE A 77 -32.40 2.34 9.92
N ALA A 78 -31.25 1.71 9.81
CA ALA A 78 -30.68 0.91 10.88
C ALA A 78 -29.36 1.53 11.35
N VAL A 79 -29.04 1.33 12.64
CA VAL A 79 -27.82 1.83 13.27
C VAL A 79 -27.08 0.68 13.93
N LEU A 80 -25.80 0.52 13.63
CA LEU A 80 -24.89 -0.33 14.37
C LEU A 80 -24.03 0.57 15.27
N PRO A 81 -24.30 0.63 16.58
CA PRO A 81 -23.57 1.49 17.49
C PRO A 81 -22.20 0.87 17.84
N GLN A 82 -21.27 1.72 18.27
CA GLN A 82 -19.92 1.32 18.69
C GLN A 82 -19.93 0.31 19.85
N HIS A 83 -20.82 0.49 20.82
CA HIS A 83 -20.97 -0.39 21.96
C HIS A 83 -22.42 -0.83 22.10
N SER A 84 -22.65 -2.11 22.19
CA SER A 84 -23.97 -2.71 22.47
C SER A 84 -23.87 -3.66 23.63
N SER A 85 -24.54 -3.37 24.71
CA SER A 85 -24.82 -4.31 25.79
C SER A 85 -26.29 -4.71 25.72
N LEU A 86 -26.56 -6.01 25.58
CA LEU A 86 -27.92 -6.51 25.70
C LEU A 86 -28.26 -6.65 27.18
N ALA A 87 -29.42 -6.13 27.57
CA ALA A 87 -29.87 -6.21 28.95
C ALA A 87 -30.38 -7.61 29.37
N PHE A 88 -30.55 -8.50 28.38
CA PHE A 88 -31.09 -9.85 28.55
C PHE A 88 -30.24 -10.86 27.80
N SER A 89 -30.22 -12.10 28.33
CA SER A 89 -29.49 -13.23 27.73
C SER A 89 -30.30 -13.83 26.58
N TYR A 90 -30.16 -13.28 25.38
CA TYR A 90 -30.78 -13.76 24.15
C TYR A 90 -29.85 -14.73 23.41
N THR A 91 -30.45 -15.67 22.66
CA THR A 91 -29.74 -16.43 21.64
C THR A 91 -29.41 -15.54 20.44
N VAL A 92 -28.51 -15.99 19.56
CA VAL A 92 -28.18 -15.29 18.31
C VAL A 92 -29.45 -15.07 17.47
N LYS A 93 -30.25 -16.12 17.28
CA LYS A 93 -31.50 -16.02 16.51
C LYS A 93 -32.47 -15.02 17.12
N GLU A 94 -32.66 -15.05 18.43
CA GLU A 94 -33.52 -14.08 19.13
C GLU A 94 -33.01 -12.66 18.97
N THR A 95 -31.68 -12.45 19.10
CA THR A 95 -31.06 -11.13 18.91
C THR A 95 -31.30 -10.60 17.50
N VAL A 96 -31.06 -11.43 16.47
CA VAL A 96 -31.31 -11.01 15.06
C VAL A 96 -32.78 -10.73 14.83
N SER A 97 -33.68 -11.52 15.44
CA SER A 97 -35.13 -11.36 15.34
C SER A 97 -35.64 -10.01 15.87
N LEU A 98 -34.92 -9.38 16.82
CA LEU A 98 -35.25 -8.04 17.30
C LEU A 98 -35.28 -6.99 16.15
N GLY A 99 -34.49 -7.19 15.10
CA GLY A 99 -34.52 -6.33 13.91
C GLY A 99 -35.88 -6.27 13.22
N ARG A 100 -36.73 -7.29 13.38
CA ARG A 100 -38.06 -7.35 12.76
C ARG A 100 -39.14 -6.52 13.50
N TYR A 101 -38.86 -6.01 14.71
CA TYR A 101 -39.83 -5.21 15.49
C TYR A 101 -40.37 -4.01 14.73
N ALA A 102 -39.62 -3.37 13.88
CA ALA A 102 -40.01 -2.23 13.09
C ALA A 102 -41.15 -2.58 12.11
N HIS A 103 -41.26 -3.84 11.68
CA HIS A 103 -42.26 -4.31 10.70
C HIS A 103 -43.49 -4.92 11.33
N GLN A 104 -43.47 -5.25 12.61
CA GLN A 104 -44.63 -5.86 13.30
C GLN A 104 -45.80 -4.86 13.40
N THR A 105 -47.01 -5.34 13.09
CA THR A 105 -48.25 -4.54 13.13
C THR A 105 -49.25 -5.12 14.09
N GLY A 106 -50.09 -4.27 14.69
CA GLY A 106 -51.17 -4.67 15.57
C GLY A 106 -50.82 -4.81 17.05
N TRP A 107 -51.81 -5.09 17.90
CA TRP A 107 -51.68 -5.25 19.34
C TRP A 107 -51.06 -6.60 19.75
N PHE A 108 -51.21 -7.64 18.90
CA PHE A 108 -50.62 -8.95 19.07
C PHE A 108 -49.55 -9.11 18.00
N HIS A 109 -48.31 -8.86 18.37
CA HIS A 109 -47.15 -9.06 17.51
C HIS A 109 -47.06 -10.53 17.07
N SER A 110 -47.52 -10.87 15.88
CA SER A 110 -47.44 -12.20 15.32
C SER A 110 -46.21 -12.34 14.47
N TRP A 111 -45.34 -13.27 14.84
CA TRP A 111 -44.18 -13.69 14.01
C TRP A 111 -44.72 -14.33 12.72
N THR A 112 -44.22 -13.89 11.58
CA THR A 112 -44.65 -14.38 10.29
C THR A 112 -43.62 -15.34 9.67
N SER A 113 -44.04 -16.13 8.70
CA SER A 113 -43.09 -16.95 7.92
C SER A 113 -42.11 -16.09 7.13
N GLU A 114 -42.48 -14.89 6.73
CA GLU A 114 -41.61 -13.93 6.07
C GLU A 114 -40.50 -13.43 6.99
N ASP A 115 -40.83 -13.13 8.26
CA ASP A 115 -39.83 -12.74 9.27
C ASP A 115 -38.78 -13.85 9.47
N GLU A 116 -39.23 -15.12 9.54
CA GLU A 116 -38.32 -16.25 9.66
C GLU A 116 -37.37 -16.35 8.45
N VAL A 117 -37.91 -16.22 7.22
CA VAL A 117 -37.09 -16.24 5.98
C VAL A 117 -36.06 -15.13 5.98
N ILE A 118 -36.43 -13.92 6.39
CA ILE A 118 -35.51 -12.77 6.44
C ILE A 118 -34.41 -13.01 7.47
N VAL A 119 -34.77 -13.42 8.69
CA VAL A 119 -33.82 -13.69 9.76
C VAL A 119 -32.81 -14.77 9.33
N GLN A 120 -33.28 -15.87 8.76
CA GLN A 120 -32.39 -16.93 8.27
C GLN A 120 -31.49 -16.45 7.14
N ARG A 121 -32.01 -15.63 6.21
CA ARG A 121 -31.24 -15.04 5.12
C ARG A 121 -30.10 -14.18 5.64
N VAL A 122 -30.39 -13.23 6.54
CA VAL A 122 -29.36 -12.30 7.05
C VAL A 122 -28.34 -13.02 7.94
N MET A 123 -28.75 -14.03 8.70
CA MET A 123 -27.83 -14.86 9.49
C MET A 123 -26.85 -15.61 8.59
N LYS A 124 -27.30 -16.13 7.45
CA LYS A 124 -26.41 -16.74 6.44
C LYS A 124 -25.47 -15.73 5.80
N GLN A 125 -25.98 -14.55 5.42
CA GLN A 125 -25.20 -13.48 4.80
C GLN A 125 -24.08 -12.96 5.70
N THR A 126 -24.32 -12.92 7.02
CA THR A 126 -23.33 -12.45 8.01
C THR A 126 -22.51 -13.59 8.63
N GLY A 127 -22.73 -14.85 8.21
CA GLY A 127 -21.98 -16.02 8.69
C GLY A 127 -22.23 -16.36 10.15
N VAL A 128 -23.46 -16.09 10.68
CA VAL A 128 -23.81 -16.39 12.08
C VAL A 128 -24.86 -17.50 12.22
N ALA A 129 -25.29 -18.10 11.12
CA ALA A 129 -26.33 -19.12 11.13
C ALA A 129 -25.98 -20.36 11.98
N ASP A 130 -24.71 -20.77 11.99
CA ASP A 130 -24.23 -21.93 12.74
C ASP A 130 -24.24 -21.70 14.25
N PHE A 131 -24.35 -20.45 14.69
CA PHE A 131 -24.38 -20.05 16.10
C PHE A 131 -25.79 -19.72 16.61
N GLN A 132 -26.85 -19.97 15.82
CA GLN A 132 -28.20 -19.47 16.05
C GLN A 132 -28.76 -19.76 17.46
N ASP A 133 -28.41 -20.91 18.05
CA ASP A 133 -28.89 -21.35 19.33
C ASP A 133 -27.93 -21.01 20.50
N LEU A 134 -26.77 -20.42 20.20
CA LEU A 134 -25.84 -19.94 21.21
C LEU A 134 -26.31 -18.62 21.82
N HIS A 135 -26.06 -18.44 23.10
CA HIS A 135 -26.30 -17.15 23.75
C HIS A 135 -25.29 -16.10 23.30
N PHE A 136 -25.78 -14.89 23.02
CA PHE A 136 -24.97 -13.76 22.54
C PHE A 136 -23.73 -13.48 23.41
N GLU A 137 -23.84 -13.65 24.72
CA GLU A 137 -22.78 -13.42 25.70
C GLU A 137 -21.59 -14.39 25.56
N ARG A 138 -21.80 -15.56 24.94
CA ARG A 138 -20.77 -16.58 24.75
C ARG A 138 -19.93 -16.36 23.50
N LEU A 139 -20.30 -15.40 22.67
CA LEU A 139 -19.63 -15.11 21.42
C LEU A 139 -18.38 -14.26 21.64
N SER A 140 -17.38 -14.43 20.76
CA SER A 140 -16.25 -13.52 20.65
C SER A 140 -16.70 -12.12 20.21
N GLY A 141 -15.83 -11.11 20.35
CA GLY A 141 -16.15 -9.73 19.95
C GLY A 141 -16.56 -9.63 18.49
N GLY A 142 -15.83 -10.30 17.58
CA GLY A 142 -16.13 -10.29 16.13
C GLY A 142 -17.45 -10.99 15.79
N GLU A 143 -17.75 -12.12 16.45
CA GLU A 143 -19.03 -12.82 16.28
C GLU A 143 -20.20 -11.95 16.77
N ARG A 144 -20.05 -11.30 17.91
CA ARG A 144 -21.08 -10.33 18.42
C ARG A 144 -21.34 -9.22 17.42
N GLN A 145 -20.29 -8.65 16.83
CA GLN A 145 -20.42 -7.61 15.83
C GLN A 145 -21.21 -8.09 14.61
N ARG A 146 -20.95 -9.32 14.12
CA ARG A 146 -21.70 -9.93 13.01
C ARG A 146 -23.17 -10.20 13.36
N VAL A 147 -23.46 -10.61 14.60
CA VAL A 147 -24.86 -10.78 15.06
C VAL A 147 -25.60 -9.44 15.12
N LEU A 148 -24.95 -8.39 15.62
CA LEU A 148 -25.56 -7.04 15.65
C LEU A 148 -25.76 -6.48 14.25
N LEU A 149 -24.82 -6.76 13.33
CA LEU A 149 -25.00 -6.43 11.92
C LEU A 149 -26.17 -7.21 11.31
N ALA A 150 -26.30 -8.52 11.59
CA ALA A 150 -27.45 -9.32 11.16
C ALA A 150 -28.77 -8.76 11.70
N GLN A 151 -28.80 -8.32 12.96
CA GLN A 151 -29.94 -7.64 13.56
C GLN A 151 -30.29 -6.37 12.80
N ALA A 152 -29.30 -5.51 12.51
CA ALA A 152 -29.53 -4.27 11.74
C ALA A 152 -30.03 -4.55 10.32
N LEU A 153 -29.49 -5.57 9.65
CA LEU A 153 -29.91 -5.97 8.31
C LEU A 153 -31.27 -6.68 8.29
N ALA A 154 -31.66 -7.38 9.36
CA ALA A 154 -32.99 -7.97 9.50
C ALA A 154 -34.10 -6.90 9.50
N GLN A 155 -33.76 -5.66 9.80
CA GLN A 155 -34.66 -4.50 9.71
C GLN A 155 -34.94 -4.11 8.25
N GLU A 156 -34.20 -4.67 7.25
CA GLU A 156 -34.27 -4.34 5.82
C GLU A 156 -34.15 -2.83 5.57
N PRO A 157 -33.11 -2.16 6.11
CA PRO A 157 -32.97 -0.73 6.01
C PRO A 157 -32.59 -0.29 4.59
N GLU A 158 -32.91 0.96 4.22
CA GLU A 158 -32.39 1.62 3.03
C GLU A 158 -31.08 2.38 3.32
N ILE A 159 -30.89 2.81 4.59
CA ILE A 159 -29.68 3.47 5.08
C ILE A 159 -29.17 2.71 6.31
N LEU A 160 -27.91 2.32 6.27
CA LEU A 160 -27.20 1.71 7.41
C LEU A 160 -26.14 2.66 7.94
N PHE A 161 -26.29 3.07 9.18
CA PHE A 161 -25.28 3.84 9.91
C PHE A 161 -24.38 2.92 10.71
N LEU A 162 -23.06 3.12 10.59
CA LEU A 162 -22.05 2.35 11.29
C LEU A 162 -21.14 3.30 12.08
N ASP A 163 -21.10 3.16 13.40
CA ASP A 163 -20.19 3.93 14.25
C ASP A 163 -18.98 3.07 14.59
N GLU A 164 -17.87 3.29 13.88
CA GLU A 164 -16.58 2.61 14.05
C GLU A 164 -16.68 1.06 14.01
N PRO A 165 -17.26 0.49 12.94
CA PRO A 165 -17.61 -0.93 12.90
C PRO A 165 -16.39 -1.87 12.85
N THR A 166 -15.21 -1.35 12.58
CA THR A 166 -13.97 -2.14 12.46
C THR A 166 -13.12 -2.16 13.73
N ASN A 167 -13.52 -1.39 14.76
CA ASN A 167 -12.76 -1.33 16.01
C ASN A 167 -12.82 -2.67 16.76
N HIS A 168 -11.68 -3.05 17.33
CA HIS A 168 -11.51 -4.30 18.10
C HIS A 168 -11.70 -5.60 17.30
N LEU A 169 -11.80 -5.53 15.98
CA LEU A 169 -11.82 -6.68 15.10
C LEU A 169 -10.40 -6.99 14.60
N ASP A 170 -10.09 -8.27 14.42
CA ASP A 170 -8.88 -8.67 13.70
C ASP A 170 -8.98 -8.38 12.18
N LEU A 171 -7.86 -8.47 11.48
CA LEU A 171 -7.77 -8.11 10.06
C LEU A 171 -8.72 -8.91 9.16
N SER A 172 -8.94 -10.21 9.48
CA SER A 172 -9.81 -11.06 8.68
C SER A 172 -11.27 -10.63 8.79
N TYR A 173 -11.72 -10.38 10.01
CA TYR A 173 -13.09 -9.90 10.28
C TYR A 173 -13.33 -8.48 9.77
N GLN A 174 -12.34 -7.57 9.88
CA GLN A 174 -12.45 -6.24 9.28
C GLN A 174 -12.69 -6.34 7.77
N LYS A 175 -11.89 -7.17 7.09
CA LYS A 175 -12.02 -7.40 5.66
C LYS A 175 -13.38 -7.98 5.30
N GLU A 176 -13.81 -9.06 5.95
CA GLU A 176 -15.11 -9.71 5.69
C GLU A 176 -16.28 -8.74 5.87
N LEU A 177 -16.27 -7.93 6.95
CA LEU A 177 -17.30 -6.94 7.21
C LEU A 177 -17.38 -5.89 6.11
N LEU A 178 -16.24 -5.31 5.71
CA LEU A 178 -16.19 -4.25 4.71
C LEU A 178 -16.50 -4.78 3.31
N ASP A 179 -16.06 -5.99 2.97
CA ASP A 179 -16.43 -6.68 1.73
C ASP A 179 -17.94 -6.91 1.66
N LEU A 180 -18.57 -7.35 2.76
CA LEU A 180 -20.01 -7.54 2.85
C LEU A 180 -20.75 -6.19 2.66
N MET A 181 -20.30 -5.13 3.34
CA MET A 181 -20.89 -3.79 3.19
C MET A 181 -20.80 -3.30 1.74
N ARG A 182 -19.63 -3.46 1.13
CA ARG A 182 -19.40 -3.08 -0.27
C ARG A 182 -20.30 -3.86 -1.23
N LYS A 183 -20.45 -5.15 -1.00
CA LYS A 183 -21.36 -6.03 -1.77
C LYS A 183 -22.81 -5.57 -1.63
N MET A 184 -23.27 -5.36 -0.40
CA MET A 184 -24.66 -4.92 -0.15
C MET A 184 -24.95 -3.54 -0.74
N ALA A 185 -24.01 -2.60 -0.65
CA ALA A 185 -24.15 -1.31 -1.27
C ALA A 185 -24.35 -1.42 -2.79
N LYS A 186 -23.57 -2.26 -3.46
CA LYS A 186 -23.62 -2.41 -4.92
C LYS A 186 -24.78 -3.28 -5.41
N GLU A 187 -25.05 -4.43 -4.74
CA GLU A 187 -26.03 -5.41 -5.23
C GLU A 187 -27.44 -5.14 -4.73
N LEU A 188 -27.59 -4.61 -3.51
CA LEU A 188 -28.90 -4.34 -2.89
C LEU A 188 -29.23 -2.84 -2.83
N GLU A 189 -28.38 -2.00 -3.40
CA GLU A 189 -28.49 -0.53 -3.35
C GLU A 189 -28.62 0.01 -1.91
N LEU A 190 -28.10 -0.73 -0.91
CA LEU A 190 -28.05 -0.28 0.48
C LEU A 190 -27.11 0.92 0.60
N THR A 191 -27.61 2.03 1.12
CA THR A 191 -26.77 3.21 1.40
C THR A 191 -26.08 3.01 2.75
N VAL A 192 -24.76 3.00 2.78
CA VAL A 192 -23.97 2.79 4.00
C VAL A 192 -23.23 4.07 4.35
N ILE A 193 -23.42 4.57 5.56
CA ILE A 193 -22.71 5.74 6.10
C ILE A 193 -21.93 5.26 7.32
N SER A 194 -20.61 5.30 7.24
CA SER A 194 -19.74 4.73 8.26
C SER A 194 -18.70 5.72 8.76
N ILE A 195 -18.52 5.77 10.07
CA ILE A 195 -17.39 6.45 10.71
C ILE A 195 -16.19 5.51 10.67
N PHE A 196 -15.03 6.03 10.23
CA PHE A 196 -13.78 5.30 10.19
C PHE A 196 -12.71 6.00 11.02
N HIS A 197 -11.87 5.21 11.69
CA HIS A 197 -10.61 5.65 12.28
C HIS A 197 -9.42 5.35 11.37
N ASP A 198 -9.47 4.25 10.65
CA ASP A 198 -8.42 3.85 9.72
C ASP A 198 -8.61 4.53 8.36
N LEU A 199 -7.68 5.43 8.03
CA LEU A 199 -7.66 6.18 6.76
C LEU A 199 -7.52 5.24 5.55
N ASN A 200 -6.76 4.16 5.70
CA ASN A 200 -6.48 3.22 4.63
C ASN A 200 -7.71 2.36 4.31
N LEU A 201 -8.39 1.86 5.33
CA LEU A 201 -9.65 1.14 5.15
C LEU A 201 -10.73 2.04 4.53
N ALA A 202 -10.86 3.28 5.01
CA ALA A 202 -11.78 4.24 4.42
C ALA A 202 -11.43 4.54 2.95
N GLY A 203 -10.14 4.75 2.65
CA GLY A 203 -9.65 4.98 1.29
C GLY A 203 -9.90 3.82 0.34
N LEU A 204 -9.78 2.59 0.85
CA LEU A 204 -9.93 1.36 0.07
C LEU A 204 -11.40 1.08 -0.28
N TYR A 205 -12.31 1.22 0.68
CA TYR A 205 -13.68 0.74 0.56
C TYR A 205 -14.72 1.80 0.18
N CYS A 206 -14.55 3.06 0.62
CA CYS A 206 -15.55 4.09 0.39
C CYS A 206 -15.57 4.62 -1.05
N ASP A 207 -16.75 5.01 -1.51
CA ASP A 207 -16.95 5.72 -2.78
C ASP A 207 -16.58 7.20 -2.64
N ARG A 208 -17.06 7.83 -1.56
CA ARG A 208 -16.73 9.20 -1.15
C ARG A 208 -16.39 9.24 0.33
N LEU A 209 -15.57 10.20 0.70
CA LEU A 209 -15.17 10.48 2.08
C LEU A 209 -15.52 11.92 2.44
N MET A 210 -15.94 12.11 3.68
CA MET A 210 -16.05 13.40 4.35
C MET A 210 -14.96 13.52 5.39
N LEU A 211 -14.22 14.60 5.40
CA LEU A 211 -13.28 14.94 6.46
C LEU A 211 -13.89 16.04 7.34
N LEU A 212 -14.15 15.71 8.61
CA LEU A 212 -14.76 16.57 9.60
C LEU A 212 -13.72 17.02 10.63
N GLU A 213 -13.62 18.33 10.87
CA GLU A 213 -12.78 18.90 11.92
C GLU A 213 -13.54 19.96 12.69
N LYS A 214 -13.53 19.92 14.03
CA LYS A 214 -14.15 20.89 14.93
C LYS A 214 -15.61 21.24 14.56
N GLY A 215 -16.37 20.23 14.13
CA GLY A 215 -17.78 20.39 13.77
C GLY A 215 -18.05 20.97 12.39
N GLN A 216 -17.02 21.16 11.56
CA GLN A 216 -17.14 21.68 10.20
C GLN A 216 -16.58 20.71 9.17
N ILE A 217 -17.17 20.68 7.98
CA ILE A 217 -16.68 19.87 6.86
C ILE A 217 -15.50 20.58 6.22
N GLN A 218 -14.35 19.91 6.17
CA GLN A 218 -13.18 20.41 5.47
C GLN A 218 -13.24 20.07 3.98
N VAL A 219 -13.68 18.87 3.62
CA VAL A 219 -13.78 18.40 2.24
C VAL A 219 -14.72 17.19 2.17
N ILE A 220 -15.43 17.06 1.03
CA ILE A 220 -16.12 15.82 0.62
C ILE A 220 -15.73 15.54 -0.81
N ASN A 221 -15.17 14.38 -1.07
CA ASN A 221 -14.80 13.94 -2.43
C ASN A 221 -14.47 12.45 -2.45
N VAL A 222 -14.00 11.95 -3.61
CA VAL A 222 -13.42 10.62 -3.74
C VAL A 222 -12.17 10.47 -2.86
N PRO A 223 -11.81 9.25 -2.42
CA PRO A 223 -10.72 9.03 -1.47
C PRO A 223 -9.39 9.69 -1.86
N ASN A 224 -8.99 9.64 -3.14
CA ASN A 224 -7.74 10.24 -3.60
C ASN A 224 -7.67 11.76 -3.38
N GLU A 225 -8.81 12.45 -3.43
CA GLU A 225 -8.90 13.90 -3.24
C GLU A 225 -9.01 14.29 -1.77
N VAL A 226 -9.63 13.46 -0.95
CA VAL A 226 -9.75 13.72 0.49
C VAL A 226 -8.45 13.41 1.21
N LEU A 227 -7.83 12.27 0.90
CA LEU A 227 -6.60 11.78 1.50
C LEU A 227 -5.36 12.40 0.80
N GLN A 228 -5.26 13.74 0.87
CA GLN A 228 -4.06 14.48 0.48
C GLN A 228 -3.15 14.65 1.69
N GLN A 229 -1.85 14.45 1.49
CA GLN A 229 -0.86 14.42 2.57
C GLN A 229 -0.92 15.65 3.46
N GLU A 230 -0.87 16.83 2.88
CA GLU A 230 -0.82 18.11 3.59
C GLU A 230 -2.09 18.31 4.42
N ARG A 231 -3.25 18.00 3.86
CA ARG A 231 -4.55 18.12 4.54
C ARG A 231 -4.67 17.18 5.73
N ILE A 232 -4.26 15.93 5.56
CA ILE A 232 -4.32 14.94 6.64
C ILE A 232 -3.32 15.30 7.75
N GLN A 233 -2.11 15.75 7.40
CA GLN A 233 -1.14 16.25 8.37
C GLN A 233 -1.68 17.43 9.18
N GLU A 234 -2.36 18.38 8.53
CA GLU A 234 -2.96 19.54 9.19
C GLU A 234 -4.08 19.13 10.16
N VAL A 235 -5.03 18.34 9.70
CA VAL A 235 -6.23 17.95 10.47
C VAL A 235 -5.87 16.99 11.62
N TYR A 236 -4.99 16.00 11.39
CA TYR A 236 -4.59 15.03 12.41
C TYR A 236 -3.36 15.43 13.22
N ARG A 237 -2.67 16.51 12.81
CA ARG A 237 -1.46 17.04 13.47
C ARG A 237 -0.39 15.98 13.66
N THR A 238 -0.13 15.20 12.63
CA THR A 238 0.86 14.13 12.64
C THR A 238 1.57 14.05 11.30
N THR A 239 2.80 13.58 11.29
CA THR A 239 3.56 13.38 10.05
C THR A 239 3.07 12.12 9.35
N ILE A 240 2.57 12.28 8.14
CA ILE A 240 2.03 11.20 7.30
C ILE A 240 2.60 11.35 5.91
N GLU A 241 2.89 10.23 5.26
CA GLU A 241 3.23 10.16 3.84
C GLU A 241 2.13 9.44 3.06
N LYS A 242 1.82 9.94 1.86
CA LYS A 242 0.85 9.34 0.95
C LYS A 242 1.58 8.53 -0.11
N HIS A 243 1.21 7.26 -0.25
CA HIS A 243 1.71 6.37 -1.29
C HIS A 243 0.55 5.71 -2.06
N PRO A 244 0.77 5.28 -3.31
CA PRO A 244 -0.22 4.48 -4.02
C PRO A 244 -0.31 3.06 -3.42
N HIS A 245 -1.52 2.49 -3.41
CA HIS A 245 -1.68 1.08 -3.07
C HIS A 245 -1.04 0.20 -4.16
N PRO A 246 -0.28 -0.86 -3.81
CA PRO A 246 0.51 -1.64 -4.79
C PRO A 246 -0.33 -2.35 -5.86
N ALA A 247 -1.61 -2.66 -5.59
CA ALA A 247 -2.47 -3.42 -6.50
C ALA A 247 -3.72 -2.65 -6.98
N LEU A 248 -4.04 -1.50 -6.42
CA LEU A 248 -5.26 -0.76 -6.72
C LEU A 248 -4.98 0.75 -6.87
N PRO A 249 -5.75 1.49 -7.70
CA PRO A 249 -5.61 2.93 -7.84
C PRO A 249 -6.23 3.67 -6.63
N LYS A 250 -5.78 3.35 -5.43
CA LYS A 250 -6.24 3.88 -4.15
C LYS A 250 -5.08 4.44 -3.35
N PRO A 251 -5.29 5.50 -2.54
CA PRO A 251 -4.24 6.06 -1.69
C PRO A 251 -4.02 5.19 -0.44
N GLN A 252 -2.78 5.18 0.03
CA GLN A 252 -2.42 4.69 1.36
C GLN A 252 -1.67 5.78 2.14
N MET A 253 -2.00 5.88 3.43
CA MET A 253 -1.41 6.86 4.34
C MET A 253 -0.54 6.12 5.36
N PHE A 254 0.75 6.46 5.39
CA PHE A 254 1.71 5.87 6.31
C PHE A 254 2.09 6.89 7.38
N ILE A 255 1.98 6.49 8.64
CA ILE A 255 2.48 7.29 9.75
C ILE A 255 4.00 7.26 9.70
N VAL A 256 4.62 8.44 9.69
CA VAL A 256 6.07 8.57 9.79
C VAL A 256 6.40 8.86 11.25
N PRO A 257 7.10 7.93 11.95
CA PRO A 257 7.57 8.20 13.29
C PRO A 257 8.44 9.47 13.32
N GLU A 258 8.40 10.24 14.40
CA GLU A 258 9.39 11.30 14.58
C GLU A 258 10.77 10.67 14.37
N LYS A 259 11.49 11.16 13.35
CA LYS A 259 12.88 10.80 13.18
C LYS A 259 13.55 11.23 14.49
N HIS A 260 13.87 10.29 15.35
CA HIS A 260 14.97 10.53 16.25
C HIS A 260 16.12 10.90 15.29
N VAL A 261 16.45 12.17 15.24
CA VAL A 261 17.72 12.63 14.71
C VAL A 261 18.75 12.08 15.71
N CYS A 262 18.93 10.76 15.68
CA CYS A 262 20.18 10.20 16.10
C CYS A 262 21.17 10.86 15.17
N ASP A 263 22.11 11.61 15.70
CA ASP A 263 23.36 11.95 15.05
C ASP A 263 24.05 10.65 14.68
N PHE A 264 23.52 9.99 13.64
CA PHE A 264 24.19 8.87 13.04
C PHE A 264 25.43 9.46 12.37
N ALA A 265 26.59 9.12 12.89
CA ALA A 265 27.84 9.39 12.21
C ALA A 265 27.67 9.08 10.72
N PRO A 266 28.19 9.92 9.83
CA PRO A 266 28.06 9.69 8.39
C PRO A 266 28.58 8.28 8.10
N LEU A 267 27.69 7.44 7.57
CA LEU A 267 28.05 6.09 7.14
C LEU A 267 28.37 6.17 5.64
N GLU A 268 29.57 5.80 5.30
CA GLU A 268 29.97 5.64 3.91
C GLU A 268 30.10 4.15 3.58
N ILE A 269 29.37 3.72 2.59
CA ILE A 269 29.53 2.40 1.99
C ILE A 269 30.63 2.52 0.93
N ASP A 270 31.70 1.78 1.12
CA ASP A 270 32.90 1.79 0.29
C ASP A 270 33.45 0.37 0.06
N GLU A 271 34.66 0.27 -0.44
CA GLU A 271 35.34 -1.01 -0.72
C GLU A 271 35.61 -1.88 0.52
N THR A 272 35.58 -1.31 1.72
CA THR A 272 35.81 -2.07 2.97
C THR A 272 34.68 -3.05 3.26
N TYR A 273 33.48 -2.79 2.73
CA TYR A 273 32.31 -3.67 2.84
C TYR A 273 32.22 -4.70 1.73
N LEU A 274 33.10 -4.61 0.69
CA LEU A 274 33.10 -5.49 -0.47
C LEU A 274 34.04 -6.69 -0.27
N THR A 275 33.55 -7.88 -0.56
CA THR A 275 34.37 -9.08 -0.63
C THR A 275 34.21 -9.72 -2.01
N VAL A 276 35.33 -9.96 -2.68
CA VAL A 276 35.38 -10.62 -3.99
C VAL A 276 35.93 -12.03 -3.82
N GLY A 277 35.06 -13.02 -3.99
CA GLY A 277 35.41 -14.45 -3.94
C GLY A 277 35.40 -15.09 -5.34
N ASN A 278 35.66 -16.40 -5.39
CA ASN A 278 35.61 -17.16 -6.64
C ASN A 278 34.16 -17.51 -7.06
N GLU A 279 33.24 -17.61 -6.12
CA GLU A 279 31.88 -18.05 -6.32
C GLU A 279 30.89 -16.91 -6.18
N ILE A 280 31.19 -15.95 -5.31
CA ILE A 280 30.33 -14.77 -5.03
C ILE A 280 31.14 -13.49 -4.89
N ILE A 281 30.59 -12.40 -5.36
CA ILE A 281 30.90 -11.05 -4.89
C ILE A 281 29.82 -10.66 -3.91
N GLN A 282 30.21 -10.22 -2.72
CA GLN A 282 29.26 -9.81 -1.70
C GLN A 282 29.62 -8.44 -1.12
N LEU A 283 28.59 -7.63 -0.83
CA LEU A 283 28.72 -6.43 -0.04
C LEU A 283 27.74 -6.53 1.12
N ASN A 284 28.26 -6.37 2.34
CA ASN A 284 27.47 -6.46 3.57
C ASN A 284 27.44 -5.07 4.23
N SER A 285 26.29 -4.39 4.14
CA SER A 285 26.11 -3.10 4.77
C SER A 285 25.85 -3.26 6.28
N PRO A 286 26.38 -2.38 7.14
CA PRO A 286 26.12 -2.42 8.58
C PRO A 286 24.67 -1.98 8.93
N ILE A 287 23.93 -1.44 7.98
CA ILE A 287 22.52 -1.04 8.10
C ILE A 287 21.75 -1.44 6.86
N PRO A 288 20.42 -1.63 6.95
CA PRO A 288 19.58 -1.74 5.75
C PRO A 288 19.66 -0.48 4.90
N LEU A 289 19.86 -0.64 3.60
CA LEU A 289 19.86 0.43 2.60
C LEU A 289 18.52 0.44 1.86
N ARG A 290 18.02 1.62 1.51
CA ARG A 290 16.89 1.75 0.59
C ARG A 290 17.34 1.36 -0.80
N THR A 291 16.62 0.47 -1.46
CA THR A 291 17.03 -0.10 -2.74
C THR A 291 15.96 0.03 -3.82
N MET A 292 16.43 0.12 -5.07
CA MET A 292 15.67 -0.14 -6.28
C MET A 292 16.52 -1.03 -7.18
N SER A 293 16.02 -2.23 -7.51
CA SER A 293 16.81 -3.27 -8.15
C SER A 293 16.03 -4.10 -9.16
N SER A 294 16.72 -4.59 -10.19
CA SER A 294 16.25 -5.64 -11.11
C SER A 294 16.91 -7.00 -10.83
N GLY A 295 17.41 -7.24 -9.61
CA GLY A 295 17.99 -8.52 -9.20
C GLY A 295 16.99 -9.68 -9.22
N VAL A 296 17.50 -10.91 -9.14
CA VAL A 296 16.69 -12.13 -9.08
C VAL A 296 15.95 -12.20 -7.75
N THR A 297 16.63 -11.90 -6.63
CA THR A 297 16.00 -11.63 -5.33
C THR A 297 16.15 -10.16 -4.98
N GLY A 298 15.28 -9.63 -4.12
CA GLY A 298 15.28 -8.21 -3.76
C GLY A 298 14.97 -7.28 -4.92
N SER A 299 14.19 -7.74 -5.92
CA SER A 299 13.73 -6.94 -7.05
C SER A 299 12.66 -5.93 -6.64
N GLY A 300 12.57 -4.83 -7.43
CA GLY A 300 11.68 -3.71 -7.12
C GLY A 300 12.29 -2.76 -6.09
N THR A 301 11.45 -2.22 -5.22
CA THR A 301 11.86 -1.30 -4.14
C THR A 301 11.83 -2.01 -2.79
N GLY A 302 12.82 -1.76 -1.93
CA GLY A 302 12.89 -2.41 -0.63
C GLY A 302 13.94 -1.81 0.30
N TRP A 303 14.19 -2.52 1.39
CA TRP A 303 15.29 -2.27 2.33
C TRP A 303 16.10 -3.53 2.47
N HIS A 304 17.37 -3.50 2.06
CA HIS A 304 18.24 -4.69 2.05
C HIS A 304 19.59 -4.38 2.68
N GLN A 305 20.18 -5.38 3.32
CA GLN A 305 21.46 -5.25 4.01
C GLN A 305 22.58 -6.00 3.31
N HIS A 306 22.22 -7.03 2.53
CA HIS A 306 23.16 -7.89 1.85
C HIS A 306 23.00 -7.80 0.33
N PHE A 307 24.10 -7.78 -0.39
CA PHE A 307 24.13 -7.68 -1.85
C PHE A 307 25.07 -8.76 -2.37
N VAL A 308 24.54 -9.65 -3.20
CA VAL A 308 25.26 -10.84 -3.68
C VAL A 308 25.20 -10.91 -5.20
N ASN A 309 26.35 -11.03 -5.86
CA ASN A 309 26.45 -11.34 -7.29
C ASN A 309 27.13 -12.73 -7.41
N ARG A 310 26.31 -13.74 -7.73
CA ARG A 310 26.71 -15.12 -7.80
C ARG A 310 27.28 -15.46 -9.17
N HIS A 311 28.39 -16.18 -9.21
CA HIS A 311 28.88 -16.81 -10.44
C HIS A 311 28.05 -18.04 -10.78
N VAL A 312 27.59 -18.14 -12.04
CA VAL A 312 26.92 -19.32 -12.58
C VAL A 312 27.65 -19.83 -13.82
N HIS A 313 27.59 -21.15 -14.04
CA HIS A 313 28.18 -21.73 -15.23
C HIS A 313 27.52 -21.25 -16.51
N ARG A 314 28.25 -21.26 -17.63
CA ARG A 314 27.71 -20.80 -18.94
C ARG A 314 26.53 -21.63 -19.44
N ASP A 315 26.40 -22.87 -18.97
CA ASP A 315 25.27 -23.78 -19.31
C ASP A 315 24.13 -23.70 -18.27
N TYR A 316 24.14 -22.68 -17.40
CA TYR A 316 23.09 -22.48 -16.40
C TYR A 316 21.71 -22.32 -17.07
N ASN A 317 20.79 -23.22 -16.72
CA ASN A 317 19.43 -23.25 -17.29
C ASN A 317 18.46 -23.89 -16.28
N TYR A 318 18.03 -23.10 -15.29
CA TYR A 318 17.00 -23.48 -14.34
C TYR A 318 15.66 -22.82 -14.73
N GLU A 319 14.54 -23.52 -14.53
CA GLU A 319 13.21 -22.97 -14.82
C GLU A 319 12.79 -21.89 -13.79
N ASP A 320 13.10 -22.13 -12.50
CA ASP A 320 12.78 -21.20 -11.41
C ASP A 320 14.07 -20.59 -10.83
N HIS A 321 14.53 -19.51 -11.46
CA HIS A 321 15.73 -18.77 -11.04
C HIS A 321 15.59 -18.18 -9.63
N PHE A 322 14.36 -17.80 -9.23
CA PHE A 322 14.11 -17.21 -7.92
C PHE A 322 14.25 -18.24 -6.80
N ALA A 323 13.62 -19.40 -6.94
CA ALA A 323 13.72 -20.47 -5.95
C ALA A 323 15.17 -20.95 -5.79
N GLU A 324 15.85 -21.16 -6.91
CA GLU A 324 17.24 -21.63 -6.91
C GLU A 324 18.21 -20.61 -6.29
N MET A 325 18.05 -19.32 -6.61
CA MET A 325 18.85 -18.26 -5.99
C MET A 325 18.55 -18.13 -4.49
N SER A 326 17.30 -18.28 -4.09
CA SER A 326 16.89 -18.23 -2.68
C SER A 326 17.52 -19.37 -1.87
N ASP A 327 17.57 -20.57 -2.41
CA ASP A 327 18.21 -21.73 -1.78
C ASP A 327 19.74 -21.57 -1.71
N PHE A 328 20.34 -21.04 -2.77
CA PHE A 328 21.76 -20.69 -2.77
C PHE A 328 22.10 -19.69 -1.66
N LEU A 329 21.33 -18.60 -1.55
CA LEU A 329 21.55 -17.58 -0.51
C LEU A 329 21.46 -18.17 0.90
N LYS A 330 20.42 -18.97 1.18
CA LYS A 330 20.28 -19.65 2.49
C LYS A 330 21.45 -20.56 2.81
N THR A 331 21.95 -21.32 1.82
CA THR A 331 23.10 -22.20 1.99
C THR A 331 24.38 -21.43 2.34
N HIS A 332 24.47 -20.17 1.88
CA HIS A 332 25.61 -19.29 2.17
C HIS A 332 25.38 -18.35 3.37
N GLY A 333 24.30 -18.56 4.14
CA GLY A 333 24.00 -17.81 5.36
C GLY A 333 23.37 -16.45 5.14
N PHE A 334 22.74 -16.22 3.98
CA PHE A 334 21.98 -15.01 3.67
C PHE A 334 20.49 -15.26 3.72
N GLU A 335 19.74 -14.35 4.33
CA GLU A 335 18.29 -14.34 4.25
C GLU A 335 17.84 -13.72 2.92
N PRO A 336 17.09 -14.46 2.07
CA PRO A 336 16.70 -13.96 0.75
C PRO A 336 15.87 -12.66 0.77
N GLN A 337 15.10 -12.44 1.84
CA GLN A 337 14.28 -11.23 2.00
C GLN A 337 15.11 -9.98 2.34
N GLU A 338 16.30 -10.15 2.90
CA GLU A 338 17.24 -9.09 3.26
C GLU A 338 18.36 -8.91 2.22
N THR A 339 18.30 -9.70 1.12
CA THR A 339 19.39 -9.81 0.15
C THR A 339 18.94 -9.46 -1.26
N VAL A 340 19.63 -8.50 -1.89
CA VAL A 340 19.57 -8.34 -3.34
C VAL A 340 20.54 -9.31 -3.99
N GLY A 341 20.01 -10.27 -4.73
CA GLY A 341 20.80 -11.30 -5.41
C GLY A 341 20.77 -11.13 -6.92
N MET A 342 21.95 -11.14 -7.53
CA MET A 342 22.16 -11.15 -8.98
C MET A 342 23.00 -12.36 -9.37
N MET A 343 22.93 -12.74 -10.63
CA MET A 343 23.72 -13.84 -11.19
C MET A 343 24.56 -13.34 -12.35
N THR A 344 25.73 -13.94 -12.55
CA THR A 344 26.60 -13.64 -13.68
C THR A 344 27.40 -14.86 -14.09
N ALA A 345 27.62 -15.05 -15.39
CA ALA A 345 28.55 -16.06 -15.91
C ALA A 345 29.97 -15.48 -16.18
N VAL A 346 30.23 -14.27 -15.70
CA VAL A 346 31.51 -13.57 -15.83
C VAL A 346 32.45 -14.02 -14.72
N PHE A 347 33.73 -14.12 -15.00
CA PHE A 347 34.76 -14.34 -13.98
C PHE A 347 34.75 -13.20 -12.96
N LEU A 348 34.55 -13.51 -11.69
CA LEU A 348 34.38 -12.52 -10.65
C LEU A 348 35.63 -11.68 -10.35
N ASP A 349 36.82 -12.23 -10.64
CA ASP A 349 38.11 -11.51 -10.55
C ASP A 349 38.23 -10.36 -11.57
N THR A 350 37.31 -10.27 -12.54
CA THR A 350 37.29 -9.21 -13.55
C THR A 350 36.38 -8.02 -13.15
N VAL A 351 35.83 -8.04 -11.94
CA VAL A 351 35.05 -6.95 -11.39
C VAL A 351 35.83 -5.64 -11.42
N ALA A 352 35.11 -4.55 -11.73
CA ALA A 352 35.61 -3.19 -11.59
C ALA A 352 34.78 -2.42 -10.60
N PHE A 353 35.41 -1.64 -9.75
CA PHE A 353 34.69 -0.79 -8.80
C PHE A 353 35.40 0.55 -8.61
N LYS A 354 34.63 1.57 -8.24
CA LYS A 354 35.13 2.92 -8.06
C LYS A 354 34.35 3.65 -6.98
N PHE A 355 35.08 4.30 -6.07
CA PHE A 355 34.54 5.21 -5.09
C PHE A 355 34.75 6.64 -5.59
N LEU A 356 33.66 7.43 -5.62
CA LEU A 356 33.65 8.83 -6.08
C LEU A 356 33.02 9.71 -5.02
N ARG A 357 33.59 10.86 -4.76
CA ARG A 357 33.13 11.79 -3.73
C ARG A 357 32.84 13.16 -4.31
N ASP A 358 31.76 13.76 -3.87
CA ASP A 358 31.44 15.19 -3.95
C ASP A 358 31.60 15.81 -2.54
N ASP A 359 31.35 17.10 -2.39
CA ASP A 359 31.57 17.81 -1.13
C ASP A 359 30.77 17.22 0.05
N ASP A 360 29.49 16.84 -0.18
CA ASP A 360 28.53 16.46 0.86
C ASP A 360 28.02 15.01 0.77
N PHE A 361 28.41 14.27 -0.26
CA PHE A 361 27.98 12.86 -0.47
C PHE A 361 29.01 12.09 -1.28
N SER A 362 28.85 10.77 -1.35
CA SER A 362 29.73 9.91 -2.14
C SER A 362 28.95 8.78 -2.80
N VAL A 363 29.55 8.17 -3.81
CA VAL A 363 28.98 7.07 -4.58
C VAL A 363 30.02 5.95 -4.72
N PHE A 364 29.63 4.72 -4.40
CA PHE A 364 30.45 3.52 -4.64
C PHE A 364 29.78 2.68 -5.73
N ILE A 365 30.51 2.43 -6.81
CA ILE A 365 30.01 1.75 -8.01
C ILE A 365 30.78 0.49 -8.23
N ILE A 366 30.08 -0.61 -8.54
CA ILE A 366 30.63 -1.94 -8.79
C ILE A 366 29.99 -2.47 -10.07
N VAL A 367 30.81 -2.95 -11.01
CA VAL A 367 30.35 -3.49 -12.30
C VAL A 367 31.04 -4.81 -12.59
N THR A 368 30.24 -5.83 -12.93
CA THR A 368 30.71 -7.04 -13.61
C THR A 368 30.14 -7.03 -15.03
N ALA A 369 30.96 -7.29 -16.05
CA ALA A 369 30.54 -7.14 -17.43
C ALA A 369 31.00 -8.27 -18.35
N GLY A 370 30.06 -9.07 -18.84
CA GLY A 370 30.24 -10.08 -19.87
C GLY A 370 29.39 -9.75 -21.11
N VAL A 371 30.06 -9.54 -22.23
CA VAL A 371 29.43 -9.09 -23.48
C VAL A 371 29.30 -10.22 -24.53
N GLY A 372 29.28 -11.48 -24.09
CA GLY A 372 29.18 -12.63 -24.98
C GLY A 372 27.84 -12.73 -25.74
N ASN A 373 26.77 -12.22 -25.12
CA ASN A 373 25.38 -12.14 -25.62
C ASN A 373 24.92 -10.69 -25.76
N ALA A 374 25.83 -9.80 -26.19
CA ALA A 374 25.49 -8.40 -26.39
C ALA A 374 24.40 -8.23 -27.45
N ILE A 375 23.45 -7.31 -27.21
CA ILE A 375 22.27 -7.05 -28.03
C ILE A 375 22.16 -5.58 -28.35
N ASP A 376 21.79 -5.28 -29.60
CA ASP A 376 21.28 -3.99 -29.99
C ASP A 376 19.77 -3.95 -29.74
N ALA A 377 19.34 -3.19 -28.73
CA ALA A 377 17.94 -3.10 -28.32
C ALA A 377 17.01 -2.60 -29.42
N SER A 378 17.52 -1.86 -30.42
CA SER A 378 16.73 -1.39 -31.56
C SER A 378 16.37 -2.49 -32.56
N LEU A 379 17.06 -3.63 -32.50
CA LEU A 379 16.91 -4.80 -33.36
C LEU A 379 16.60 -6.09 -32.56
N ALA A 380 16.05 -5.93 -31.37
CA ALA A 380 15.77 -7.03 -30.43
C ALA A 380 14.79 -8.09 -31.00
N ASP A 381 13.93 -7.71 -31.93
CA ASP A 381 13.00 -8.59 -32.64
C ASP A 381 13.69 -9.62 -33.56
N GLN A 382 14.94 -9.42 -33.90
CA GLN A 382 15.76 -10.36 -34.68
C GLN A 382 16.38 -11.47 -33.83
N HIS A 383 16.26 -11.39 -32.50
CA HIS A 383 16.77 -12.37 -31.56
C HIS A 383 15.70 -13.39 -31.15
N SER A 384 16.13 -14.66 -30.98
CA SER A 384 15.30 -15.67 -30.33
C SER A 384 15.32 -15.53 -28.81
N TRP A 385 14.29 -16.00 -28.12
CA TRP A 385 14.19 -15.99 -26.63
C TRP A 385 15.30 -16.85 -25.95
N ILE A 386 16.09 -17.61 -26.69
CA ILE A 386 17.16 -18.43 -26.12
C ILE A 386 18.34 -17.53 -25.80
N SER A 387 18.54 -17.25 -24.51
CA SER A 387 19.69 -16.46 -24.06
C SER A 387 20.92 -17.33 -23.82
N THR A 388 22.05 -16.95 -24.40
CA THR A 388 23.36 -17.41 -23.95
C THR A 388 23.77 -16.62 -22.74
N PRO A 389 24.44 -17.24 -21.71
CA PRO A 389 24.87 -16.52 -20.53
C PRO A 389 25.87 -15.41 -20.85
N GLY A 390 25.61 -14.27 -20.31
CA GLY A 390 26.42 -13.05 -20.36
C GLY A 390 25.57 -11.92 -19.80
N THR A 391 26.10 -11.11 -18.91
CA THR A 391 25.33 -10.05 -18.27
C THR A 391 26.24 -8.91 -17.83
N ILE A 392 25.66 -7.72 -17.76
CA ILE A 392 26.28 -6.58 -17.10
C ILE A 392 25.48 -6.30 -15.83
N ASN A 393 26.06 -6.60 -14.67
CA ASN A 393 25.49 -6.26 -13.38
C ASN A 393 26.14 -4.99 -12.85
N THR A 394 25.34 -4.00 -12.55
CA THR A 394 25.77 -2.68 -12.07
C THR A 394 25.17 -2.41 -10.71
N TRP A 395 26.03 -2.20 -9.70
CA TRP A 395 25.63 -1.78 -8.37
C TRP A 395 26.09 -0.36 -8.10
N ILE A 396 25.20 0.46 -7.58
CA ILE A 396 25.45 1.87 -7.26
C ILE A 396 24.98 2.11 -5.84
N PHE A 397 25.93 2.31 -4.92
CA PHE A 397 25.68 2.66 -3.53
C PHE A 397 25.85 4.16 -3.37
N VAL A 398 24.81 4.84 -2.90
CA VAL A 398 24.82 6.29 -2.67
C VAL A 398 24.82 6.59 -1.18
N ASN A 399 25.86 7.24 -0.70
CA ASN A 399 25.97 7.73 0.66
C ASN A 399 25.27 9.09 0.78
N GLY A 400 23.94 9.04 0.81
CA GLY A 400 23.06 10.20 0.76
C GLY A 400 21.59 9.79 0.93
N HIS A 401 20.71 10.78 1.03
CA HIS A 401 19.27 10.60 1.10
C HIS A 401 18.65 10.84 -0.28
N LEU A 402 18.20 9.76 -0.94
CA LEU A 402 17.60 9.81 -2.27
C LEU A 402 16.08 9.94 -2.19
N ALA A 403 15.51 10.89 -2.94
CA ALA A 403 14.10 10.91 -3.27
C ALA A 403 13.76 9.81 -4.30
N GLU A 404 12.49 9.43 -4.43
CA GLU A 404 12.04 8.39 -5.37
C GLU A 404 12.44 8.70 -6.83
N GLU A 405 12.35 9.98 -7.24
CA GLU A 405 12.76 10.44 -8.56
C GLU A 405 14.26 10.24 -8.81
N ALA A 406 15.08 10.40 -7.76
CA ALA A 406 16.52 10.21 -7.86
C ALA A 406 16.89 8.75 -8.11
N PHE A 407 16.16 7.77 -7.55
CA PHE A 407 16.35 6.37 -7.88
C PHE A 407 16.09 6.09 -9.36
N ILE A 408 14.97 6.57 -9.89
CA ILE A 408 14.61 6.40 -11.31
C ILE A 408 15.64 7.06 -12.22
N HIS A 409 16.00 8.32 -11.93
CA HIS A 409 17.02 9.05 -12.72
C HIS A 409 18.39 8.37 -12.63
N SER A 410 18.75 7.78 -11.50
CA SER A 410 20.01 7.03 -11.35
C SER A 410 20.08 5.83 -12.29
N ILE A 411 18.97 5.10 -12.45
CA ILE A 411 18.88 3.97 -13.38
C ILE A 411 19.03 4.46 -14.83
N VAL A 412 18.33 5.54 -15.20
CA VAL A 412 18.42 6.12 -16.56
C VAL A 412 19.86 6.56 -16.85
N THR A 413 20.44 7.37 -15.98
CA THR A 413 21.81 7.90 -16.11
C THR A 413 22.87 6.79 -16.17
N ALA A 414 22.73 5.76 -15.35
CA ALA A 414 23.62 4.60 -15.37
C ALA A 414 23.48 3.82 -16.68
N THR A 415 22.26 3.65 -17.19
CA THR A 415 22.02 2.98 -18.47
C THR A 415 22.64 3.74 -19.63
N GLU A 416 22.48 5.07 -19.67
CA GLU A 416 23.12 5.92 -20.70
C GLU A 416 24.66 5.79 -20.65
N ALA A 417 25.26 5.82 -19.47
CA ALA A 417 26.69 5.67 -19.28
C ALA A 417 27.20 4.28 -19.72
N LYS A 418 26.46 3.22 -19.40
CA LYS A 418 26.75 1.85 -19.85
C LYS A 418 26.69 1.74 -21.37
N VAL A 419 25.63 2.24 -22.01
CA VAL A 419 25.47 2.24 -23.47
C VAL A 419 26.64 2.99 -24.14
N LYS A 420 27.02 4.15 -23.58
CA LYS A 420 28.18 4.90 -24.09
C LYS A 420 29.48 4.11 -24.01
N ALA A 421 29.71 3.37 -22.91
CA ALA A 421 30.90 2.51 -22.77
C ALA A 421 30.92 1.37 -23.81
N LEU A 422 29.78 0.72 -24.07
CA LEU A 422 29.67 -0.32 -25.10
C LEU A 422 29.93 0.25 -26.49
N HIS A 423 29.40 1.42 -26.78
CA HIS A 423 29.62 2.13 -28.06
C HIS A 423 31.11 2.44 -28.28
N ASP A 424 31.80 3.01 -27.29
CA ASP A 424 33.21 3.39 -27.40
C ASP A 424 34.15 2.19 -27.54
N LEU A 425 33.79 1.06 -26.90
CA LEU A 425 34.50 -0.20 -27.03
C LEU A 425 34.09 -1.00 -28.28
N ARG A 426 33.18 -0.50 -29.10
CA ARG A 426 32.62 -1.16 -30.28
C ARG A 426 32.20 -2.60 -29.98
N VAL A 427 31.44 -2.79 -28.90
CA VAL A 427 30.83 -4.08 -28.58
C VAL A 427 29.75 -4.35 -29.62
N LEU A 428 29.88 -5.45 -30.36
CA LEU A 428 28.93 -5.79 -31.43
C LEU A 428 27.93 -6.84 -30.97
N ASP A 429 26.70 -6.66 -31.38
CA ASP A 429 25.69 -7.69 -31.42
C ASP A 429 26.07 -8.70 -32.52
N LYS A 430 26.22 -9.97 -32.16
CA LYS A 430 26.69 -11.03 -33.07
C LYS A 430 25.65 -11.43 -34.12
N VAL A 431 24.37 -11.16 -33.87
CA VAL A 431 23.28 -11.49 -34.79
C VAL A 431 23.11 -10.40 -35.85
N THR A 432 23.05 -9.16 -35.41
CA THR A 432 22.77 -7.99 -36.29
C THR A 432 24.03 -7.32 -36.83
N ASN A 433 25.19 -7.59 -36.23
CA ASN A 433 26.48 -6.95 -36.52
C ASN A 433 26.48 -5.41 -36.33
N THR A 434 25.55 -4.92 -35.51
CA THR A 434 25.46 -3.50 -35.08
C THR A 434 26.10 -3.30 -33.72
N VAL A 435 26.27 -2.05 -33.28
CA VAL A 435 26.79 -1.76 -31.94
C VAL A 435 25.73 -2.04 -30.89
N ALA A 436 26.07 -2.90 -29.94
CA ALA A 436 25.17 -3.30 -28.88
C ALA A 436 24.88 -2.18 -27.86
N THR A 437 23.71 -2.21 -27.26
CA THR A 437 23.27 -1.27 -26.21
C THR A 437 23.26 -1.90 -24.81
N GLY A 438 23.36 -3.24 -24.73
CA GLY A 438 23.34 -4.00 -23.48
C GLY A 438 23.53 -5.48 -23.76
N THR A 439 23.12 -6.29 -22.79
CA THR A 439 22.95 -7.75 -22.95
C THR A 439 21.50 -8.14 -22.65
N SER A 440 21.13 -9.38 -22.97
CA SER A 440 19.75 -9.88 -22.74
C SER A 440 19.33 -9.91 -21.28
N THR A 441 20.28 -9.86 -20.33
CA THR A 441 20.04 -10.10 -18.90
C THR A 441 20.68 -9.07 -17.98
N ASP A 442 20.92 -7.85 -18.47
CA ASP A 442 21.51 -6.78 -17.65
C ASP A 442 20.70 -6.54 -16.38
N SER A 443 21.42 -6.38 -15.27
CA SER A 443 20.79 -6.07 -13.98
C SER A 443 21.41 -4.83 -13.35
N ILE A 444 20.58 -4.06 -12.65
CA ILE A 444 20.97 -2.82 -11.98
C ILE A 444 20.43 -2.77 -10.55
N LEU A 445 21.24 -2.22 -9.66
CA LEU A 445 20.90 -1.90 -8.28
C LEU A 445 21.29 -0.47 -8.00
N ILE A 446 20.36 0.29 -7.46
CA ILE A 446 20.61 1.56 -6.76
C ILE A 446 20.30 1.31 -5.29
N ALA A 447 21.28 1.56 -4.41
CA ALA A 447 21.14 1.42 -2.97
C ALA A 447 21.57 2.73 -2.29
N ALA A 448 20.80 3.24 -1.35
CA ALA A 448 21.08 4.50 -0.67
C ALA A 448 21.02 4.35 0.85
N THR A 449 21.93 5.00 1.55
CA THR A 449 22.00 4.99 3.02
C THR A 449 20.81 5.70 3.66
N GLN A 450 20.11 6.54 2.91
CA GLN A 450 19.07 7.46 3.36
C GLN A 450 19.52 8.33 4.54
N ARG A 451 20.81 8.67 4.55
CA ARG A 451 21.47 9.52 5.57
C ARG A 451 22.26 10.61 4.89
N GLY A 452 22.40 11.76 5.53
CA GLY A 452 23.18 12.88 5.02
C GLY A 452 22.45 13.74 3.99
N LYS A 453 23.14 14.15 2.93
CA LYS A 453 22.64 15.09 1.91
C LYS A 453 21.39 14.58 1.22
N ALA A 454 20.35 15.43 1.17
CA ALA A 454 19.15 15.17 0.38
C ALA A 454 19.43 15.39 -1.12
N LEU A 455 19.15 14.38 -1.94
CA LEU A 455 19.41 14.33 -3.37
C LEU A 455 18.10 14.02 -4.10
N GLN A 456 17.49 15.05 -4.66
CA GLN A 456 16.18 14.96 -5.31
C GLN A 456 16.26 14.41 -6.73
N TYR A 457 17.35 14.67 -7.46
CA TYR A 457 17.50 14.28 -8.86
C TYR A 457 18.89 13.70 -9.14
N ALA A 458 18.98 12.80 -10.12
CA ALA A 458 20.22 12.17 -10.59
C ALA A 458 20.40 12.22 -12.11
N GLY A 459 19.79 13.21 -12.79
CA GLY A 459 20.03 13.43 -14.23
C GLY A 459 21.49 13.78 -14.51
N THR A 460 21.99 13.47 -15.69
CA THR A 460 23.41 13.48 -16.09
C THR A 460 24.21 14.75 -15.75
N ILE A 461 23.58 15.91 -15.66
CA ILE A 461 24.25 17.17 -15.31
C ILE A 461 24.17 17.55 -13.82
N THR A 462 23.35 16.83 -13.02
CA THR A 462 23.27 17.03 -11.57
C THR A 462 24.54 16.53 -10.89
N PRO A 463 24.88 16.98 -9.67
CA PRO A 463 26.04 16.48 -8.93
C PRO A 463 26.07 14.95 -8.85
N LEU A 464 24.93 14.33 -8.41
CA LEU A 464 24.81 12.87 -8.32
C LEU A 464 24.93 12.20 -9.69
N GLY A 465 24.23 12.72 -10.70
CA GLY A 465 24.26 12.17 -12.07
C GLY A 465 25.66 12.20 -12.69
N LYS A 466 26.47 13.23 -12.43
CA LYS A 466 27.86 13.31 -12.89
C LYS A 466 28.72 12.20 -12.29
N LEU A 467 28.59 11.91 -11.00
CA LEU A 467 29.34 10.83 -10.35
C LEU A 467 28.89 9.47 -10.87
N ILE A 468 27.58 9.24 -11.01
CA ILE A 468 27.03 7.99 -11.55
C ILE A 468 27.49 7.79 -12.99
N SER A 469 27.34 8.79 -13.87
CA SER A 469 27.73 8.69 -15.28
C SER A 469 29.19 8.33 -15.43
N ARG A 470 30.07 9.06 -14.74
CA ARG A 470 31.51 8.82 -14.79
C ARG A 470 31.88 7.47 -14.25
N GLY A 471 31.39 7.12 -13.06
CA GLY A 471 31.76 5.87 -12.39
C GLY A 471 31.26 4.64 -13.13
N VAL A 472 30.00 4.64 -13.61
CA VAL A 472 29.47 3.53 -14.40
C VAL A 472 30.18 3.37 -15.73
N TYR A 473 30.44 4.48 -16.43
CA TYR A 473 31.22 4.45 -17.67
C TYR A 473 32.62 3.84 -17.45
N ASP A 474 33.39 4.39 -16.49
CA ASP A 474 34.75 3.96 -16.20
C ASP A 474 34.78 2.47 -15.80
N CYS A 475 33.93 2.05 -14.86
CA CYS A 475 33.87 0.66 -14.38
C CYS A 475 33.39 -0.30 -15.47
N THR A 476 32.44 0.10 -16.34
CA THR A 476 31.99 -0.77 -17.45
C THR A 476 33.12 -0.99 -18.45
N VAL A 477 33.85 0.08 -18.83
CA VAL A 477 35.00 -0.02 -19.73
C VAL A 477 36.09 -0.92 -19.14
N GLU A 478 36.40 -0.76 -17.85
CA GLU A 478 37.44 -1.54 -17.16
C GLU A 478 37.03 -3.01 -17.04
N ALA A 479 35.80 -3.33 -16.58
CA ALA A 479 35.30 -4.69 -16.42
C ALA A 479 35.31 -5.44 -17.77
N ILE A 480 34.84 -4.82 -18.87
CA ILE A 480 34.89 -5.44 -20.20
C ILE A 480 36.31 -5.72 -20.65
N LYS A 481 37.25 -4.80 -20.45
CA LYS A 481 38.68 -5.01 -20.81
C LYS A 481 39.30 -6.13 -20.00
N LYS A 482 39.09 -6.16 -18.67
CA LYS A 482 39.56 -7.24 -17.80
C LYS A 482 39.02 -8.59 -18.24
N ASN A 483 37.70 -8.67 -18.50
CA ASN A 483 37.07 -9.92 -18.90
C ASN A 483 37.55 -10.40 -20.29
N ARG A 484 37.76 -9.53 -21.26
CA ARG A 484 38.32 -9.89 -22.57
C ARG A 484 39.75 -10.47 -22.40
N LYS A 485 40.60 -9.78 -21.65
CA LYS A 485 41.95 -10.25 -21.36
C LYS A 485 41.95 -11.61 -20.66
N ARG A 486 41.05 -11.80 -19.66
CA ARG A 486 40.89 -13.06 -18.91
C ARG A 486 40.49 -14.23 -19.81
N ILE A 487 39.62 -13.98 -20.81
CA ILE A 487 39.22 -15.00 -21.79
C ILE A 487 40.34 -15.34 -22.75
N GLU A 488 41.20 -14.39 -23.14
CA GLU A 488 42.36 -14.60 -24.02
C GLU A 488 43.49 -15.40 -23.34
N GLU A 489 43.53 -15.38 -22.01
CA GLU A 489 44.52 -16.12 -21.19
C GLU A 489 44.12 -17.59 -20.92
N LEU A 490 42.88 -17.99 -21.27
CA LEU A 490 42.35 -19.36 -21.12
C LEU A 490 42.44 -20.16 -22.43
#